data_0d497a68971ad09df3a7957eb45b648e
#
_entry.id   0d497a68971ad09df3a7957eb45b648e
#
_cell.length_a   1.000
_cell.length_b   1.000
_cell.length_c   1.000
_cell.angle_alpha   90.00
_cell.angle_beta   90.00
_cell.angle_gamma   90.00
#
_symmetry.space_group_name_H-M   'P 1'
#
loop_
_entity.id
_entity.type
_entity.pdbx_description
1 polymer ?
#
loop_
_entity_poly.entity_id
_entity_poly.type
_entity_poly.pdbx_seq_one_letter_code
_entity_poly.pdbx_strand_id
1 'polypeptide(L)'
;MTTPDVLVRLVQPWSDFYGHSKTASTIVTFLHIAPIVVGGGIAIALDRASLRLDVDDAPARQRHLTELGSVHPIVLWSLVVLLLSGLAMLAADLDTFLGSWVFWLKMGLIVALLANGARMTRLERALAGPAGAAADQWRRLRGIAITSLVLWLTITLAGVILTSVA
;
A
#
# COMPACT_ATOMS: atom_id res chain seq x y z
N MET A 1 4.64 -26.29 4.83
CA MET A 1 4.34 -26.13 6.27
C MET A 1 2.86 -26.41 6.40
N THR A 2 2.46 -27.40 7.19
CA THR A 2 1.03 -27.68 7.47
C THR A 2 0.48 -26.56 8.35
N THR A 3 -0.60 -25.93 7.90
CA THR A 3 -1.30 -24.92 8.70
C THR A 3 -1.79 -25.55 10.01
N PRO A 4 -1.61 -24.92 11.17
CA PRO A 4 -2.08 -25.48 12.43
C PRO A 4 -3.60 -25.72 12.38
N ASP A 5 -4.05 -26.94 12.68
CA ASP A 5 -5.47 -27.34 12.65
C ASP A 5 -6.40 -26.38 13.42
N VAL A 6 -5.88 -25.76 14.49
CA VAL A 6 -6.63 -24.79 15.30
C VAL A 6 -6.99 -23.55 14.49
N LEU A 7 -6.06 -23.02 13.67
CA LEU A 7 -6.33 -21.86 12.83
C LEU A 7 -7.35 -22.18 11.74
N VAL A 8 -7.21 -23.33 11.09
CA VAL A 8 -8.18 -23.78 10.08
C VAL A 8 -9.59 -23.86 10.65
N ARG A 9 -9.75 -24.49 11.83
CA ARG A 9 -11.06 -24.60 12.51
C ARG A 9 -11.66 -23.25 12.89
N LEU A 10 -10.83 -22.27 13.30
CA LEU A 10 -11.31 -20.94 13.67
C LEU A 10 -11.86 -20.15 12.47
N VAL A 11 -11.25 -20.30 11.30
CA VAL A 11 -11.67 -19.56 10.11
C VAL A 11 -12.66 -20.33 9.23
N GLN A 12 -12.90 -21.63 9.51
CA GLN A 12 -13.78 -22.51 8.73
C GLN A 12 -15.18 -21.89 8.47
N PRO A 13 -15.89 -21.33 9.49
CA PRO A 13 -17.21 -20.74 9.22
C PRO A 13 -17.17 -19.57 8.23
N TRP A 14 -16.09 -18.79 8.26
CA TRP A 14 -15.88 -17.71 7.30
C TRP A 14 -15.52 -18.25 5.91
N SER A 15 -14.63 -19.22 5.82
CA SER A 15 -14.22 -19.87 4.57
C SER A 15 -15.42 -20.46 3.84
N ASP A 16 -16.28 -21.21 4.56
CA ASP A 16 -17.50 -21.79 4.02
C ASP A 16 -18.49 -20.71 3.54
N PHE A 17 -18.71 -19.67 4.34
CA PHE A 17 -19.58 -18.56 3.96
C PHE A 17 -19.04 -17.81 2.72
N TYR A 18 -17.74 -17.51 2.70
CA TYR A 18 -17.09 -16.81 1.60
C TYR A 18 -17.16 -17.62 0.30
N GLY A 19 -16.89 -18.94 0.37
CA GLY A 19 -16.90 -19.83 -0.79
C GLY A 19 -18.31 -20.04 -1.38
N HIS A 20 -19.36 -20.06 -0.55
CA HIS A 20 -20.74 -20.27 -1.01
C HIS A 20 -21.47 -18.96 -1.37
N SER A 21 -21.02 -17.80 -0.91
CA SER A 21 -21.65 -16.50 -1.15
C SER A 21 -20.92 -15.68 -2.21
N LYS A 22 -21.41 -15.71 -3.46
CA LYS A 22 -20.90 -14.84 -4.53
C LYS A 22 -20.92 -13.35 -4.14
N THR A 23 -21.93 -12.92 -3.40
CA THR A 23 -22.05 -11.53 -2.93
C THR A 23 -20.92 -11.18 -1.95
N ALA A 24 -20.64 -12.05 -0.96
CA ALA A 24 -19.58 -11.81 0.01
C ALA A 24 -18.21 -11.76 -0.67
N SER A 25 -17.89 -12.73 -1.53
CA SER A 25 -16.61 -12.75 -2.26
C SER A 25 -16.44 -11.55 -3.17
N THR A 26 -17.51 -11.12 -3.87
CA THR A 26 -17.47 -9.91 -4.72
C THR A 26 -17.24 -8.64 -3.91
N ILE A 27 -17.94 -8.47 -2.78
CA ILE A 27 -17.77 -7.29 -1.91
C ILE A 27 -16.35 -7.23 -1.34
N VAL A 28 -15.84 -8.33 -0.80
CA VAL A 28 -14.48 -8.35 -0.24
C VAL A 28 -13.42 -8.09 -1.29
N THR A 29 -13.58 -8.68 -2.49
CA THR A 29 -12.68 -8.41 -3.62
C THR A 29 -12.74 -6.95 -4.05
N PHE A 30 -13.93 -6.37 -4.15
CA PHE A 30 -14.08 -4.95 -4.43
C PHE A 30 -13.41 -4.07 -3.38
N LEU A 31 -13.62 -4.36 -2.08
CA LEU A 31 -12.97 -3.65 -0.97
C LEU A 31 -11.45 -3.85 -0.95
N HIS A 32 -10.93 -4.88 -1.61
CA HIS A 32 -9.49 -5.08 -1.78
C HIS A 32 -8.91 -4.31 -2.98
N ILE A 33 -9.70 -4.14 -4.05
CA ILE A 33 -9.24 -3.46 -5.27
C ILE A 33 -9.45 -1.93 -5.18
N ALA A 34 -10.62 -1.49 -4.70
CA ALA A 34 -10.96 -0.07 -4.66
C ALA A 34 -9.94 0.82 -3.92
N PRO A 35 -9.38 0.41 -2.77
CA PRO A 35 -8.34 1.19 -2.09
C PRO A 35 -7.02 1.28 -2.87
N ILE A 36 -6.69 0.28 -3.70
CA ILE A 36 -5.52 0.35 -4.59
C ILE A 36 -5.71 1.46 -5.62
N VAL A 37 -6.92 1.57 -6.18
CA VAL A 37 -7.23 2.62 -7.16
C VAL A 37 -7.25 4.00 -6.50
N VAL A 38 -7.91 4.14 -5.35
CA VAL A 38 -8.04 5.44 -4.67
C VAL A 38 -6.74 5.83 -3.99
N GLY A 39 -6.28 5.07 -3.01
CA GLY A 39 -5.10 5.40 -2.22
C GLY A 39 -3.80 5.27 -3.01
N GLY A 40 -3.66 4.19 -3.78
CA GLY A 40 -2.51 3.98 -4.66
C GLY A 40 -2.45 4.98 -5.81
N GLY A 41 -3.59 5.30 -6.43
CA GLY A 41 -3.67 6.31 -7.48
C GLY A 41 -3.25 7.71 -6.99
N ILE A 42 -3.74 8.12 -5.80
CA ILE A 42 -3.34 9.39 -5.17
C ILE A 42 -1.84 9.38 -4.84
N ALA A 43 -1.32 8.31 -4.22
CA ALA A 43 0.10 8.19 -3.90
C ALA A 43 0.97 8.31 -5.16
N ILE A 44 0.63 7.58 -6.22
CA ILE A 44 1.34 7.65 -7.51
C ILE A 44 1.30 9.06 -8.12
N ALA A 45 0.15 9.74 -8.06
CA ALA A 45 0.02 11.10 -8.58
C ALA A 45 0.94 12.09 -7.85
N LEU A 46 1.00 12.01 -6.51
CA LEU A 46 1.86 12.85 -5.67
C LEU A 46 3.34 12.52 -5.82
N ASP A 47 3.69 11.23 -5.90
CA ASP A 47 5.07 10.81 -6.18
C ASP A 47 5.55 11.39 -7.52
N ARG A 48 4.72 11.35 -8.56
CA ARG A 48 5.03 11.99 -9.85
C ARG A 48 5.13 13.51 -9.74
N ALA A 49 4.28 14.17 -8.94
CA ALA A 49 4.37 15.59 -8.69
C ALA A 49 5.69 15.97 -7.99
N SER A 50 6.11 15.15 -6.98
CA SER A 50 7.41 15.31 -6.31
C SER A 50 8.59 15.22 -7.27
N LEU A 51 8.52 14.36 -8.29
CA LEU A 51 9.58 14.21 -9.29
C LEU A 51 9.68 15.42 -10.24
N ARG A 52 8.54 16.08 -10.50
CA ARG A 52 8.45 17.23 -11.42
C ARG A 52 8.59 18.58 -10.75
N LEU A 53 8.65 18.59 -9.42
CA LEU A 53 8.71 19.82 -8.64
C LEU A 53 9.95 20.63 -8.99
N ASP A 54 9.76 21.91 -9.31
CA ASP A 54 10.84 22.89 -9.36
C ASP A 54 11.21 23.27 -7.91
N VAL A 55 12.41 22.84 -7.51
CA VAL A 55 12.88 23.03 -6.15
C VAL A 55 13.40 24.45 -5.88
N ASP A 56 13.57 25.27 -6.93
CA ASP A 56 13.99 26.67 -6.79
C ASP A 56 12.77 27.59 -6.59
N ASP A 57 11.55 27.13 -6.95
CA ASP A 57 10.30 27.84 -6.69
C ASP A 57 9.79 27.59 -5.25
N ALA A 58 10.03 28.52 -4.34
CA ALA A 58 9.61 28.41 -2.94
C ALA A 58 8.07 28.30 -2.77
N PRO A 59 7.22 29.08 -3.47
CA PRO A 59 5.78 28.88 -3.47
C PRO A 59 5.33 27.50 -3.95
N ALA A 60 5.97 26.93 -4.98
CA ALA A 60 5.65 25.57 -5.46
C ALA A 60 5.99 24.51 -4.42
N ARG A 61 7.14 24.63 -3.74
CA ARG A 61 7.52 23.74 -2.63
C ARG A 61 6.48 23.74 -1.52
N GLN A 62 6.06 24.92 -1.07
CA GLN A 62 5.09 25.06 0.01
C GLN A 62 3.73 24.47 -0.35
N ARG A 63 3.24 24.72 -1.55
CA ARG A 63 1.99 24.12 -2.05
C ARG A 63 2.10 22.59 -2.07
N HIS A 64 3.20 22.05 -2.59
CA HIS A 64 3.42 20.60 -2.68
C HIS A 64 3.42 19.91 -1.29
N LEU A 65 4.09 20.52 -0.30
CA LEU A 65 4.09 20.00 1.07
C LEU A 65 2.68 20.03 1.71
N THR A 66 1.89 21.07 1.43
CA THR A 66 0.49 21.15 1.89
C THR A 66 -0.37 20.07 1.23
N GLU A 67 -0.21 19.84 -0.06
CA GLU A 67 -0.92 18.77 -0.78
C GLU A 67 -0.57 17.39 -0.23
N LEU A 68 0.71 17.08 -0.04
CA LEU A 68 1.16 15.83 0.58
C LEU A 68 0.49 15.61 1.93
N GLY A 69 0.48 16.61 2.81
CA GLY A 69 -0.15 16.51 4.12
C GLY A 69 -1.66 16.29 4.07
N SER A 70 -2.35 16.92 3.11
CA SER A 70 -3.81 16.86 2.99
C SER A 70 -4.35 15.50 2.56
N VAL A 71 -3.59 14.72 1.79
CA VAL A 71 -4.01 13.42 1.27
C VAL A 71 -3.59 12.23 2.14
N HIS A 72 -2.71 12.44 3.10
CA HIS A 72 -2.21 11.41 4.02
C HIS A 72 -3.34 10.58 4.67
N PRO A 73 -4.41 11.19 5.21
CA PRO A 73 -5.50 10.43 5.82
C PRO A 73 -6.20 9.49 4.82
N ILE A 74 -6.39 9.93 3.57
CA ILE A 74 -7.05 9.13 2.53
C ILE A 74 -6.21 7.89 2.19
N VAL A 75 -4.89 8.06 2.02
CA VAL A 75 -3.97 6.96 1.75
C VAL A 75 -3.92 5.99 2.92
N LEU A 76 -3.87 6.48 4.16
CA LEU A 76 -3.87 5.64 5.36
C LEU A 76 -5.16 4.83 5.50
N TRP A 77 -6.34 5.44 5.32
CA TRP A 77 -7.60 4.73 5.35
C TRP A 77 -7.70 3.68 4.24
N SER A 78 -7.20 4.00 3.04
CA SER A 78 -7.11 3.04 1.95
C SER A 78 -6.25 1.83 2.32
N LEU A 79 -5.10 2.04 2.97
CA LEU A 79 -4.25 0.95 3.46
C LEU A 79 -4.92 0.11 4.55
N VAL A 80 -5.70 0.73 5.44
CA VAL A 80 -6.47 -0.01 6.47
C VAL A 80 -7.54 -0.90 5.82
N VAL A 81 -8.32 -0.36 4.88
CA VAL A 81 -9.33 -1.15 4.16
C VAL A 81 -8.68 -2.28 3.35
N LEU A 82 -7.54 -2.00 2.70
CA LEU A 82 -6.76 -2.99 1.97
C LEU A 82 -6.26 -4.12 2.88
N LEU A 83 -5.78 -3.78 4.07
CA LEU A 83 -5.33 -4.75 5.06
C LEU A 83 -6.49 -5.64 5.54
N LEU A 84 -7.60 -5.03 5.95
CA LEU A 84 -8.76 -5.78 6.47
C LEU A 84 -9.36 -6.70 5.41
N SER A 85 -9.53 -6.21 4.18
CA SER A 85 -10.02 -7.04 3.08
C SER A 85 -9.03 -8.15 2.69
N GLY A 86 -7.73 -7.86 2.72
CA GLY A 86 -6.69 -8.87 2.50
C GLY A 86 -6.67 -9.96 3.57
N LEU A 87 -6.87 -9.60 4.85
CA LEU A 87 -7.03 -10.58 5.95
C LEU A 87 -8.30 -11.42 5.79
N ALA A 88 -9.40 -10.82 5.32
CA ALA A 88 -10.62 -11.56 5.04
C ALA A 88 -10.44 -12.57 3.90
N MET A 89 -9.70 -12.21 2.84
CA MET A 89 -9.35 -13.15 1.76
C MET A 89 -8.39 -14.24 2.24
N LEU A 90 -7.38 -13.90 3.02
CA LEU A 90 -6.47 -14.88 3.63
C LEU A 90 -7.23 -15.88 4.49
N ALA A 91 -8.16 -15.42 5.33
CA ALA A 91 -8.97 -16.28 6.19
C ALA A 91 -9.94 -17.17 5.40
N ALA A 92 -10.25 -16.83 4.15
CA ALA A 92 -11.09 -17.64 3.28
C ALA A 92 -10.36 -18.88 2.73
N ASP A 93 -9.03 -18.78 2.51
CA ASP A 93 -8.21 -19.86 1.96
C ASP A 93 -6.77 -19.80 2.51
N LEU A 94 -6.61 -20.22 3.76
CA LEU A 94 -5.32 -20.17 4.45
C LEU A 94 -4.25 -21.02 3.78
N ASP A 95 -4.61 -22.24 3.35
CA ASP A 95 -3.62 -23.21 2.85
C ASP A 95 -3.02 -22.74 1.54
N THR A 96 -3.85 -22.24 0.63
CA THR A 96 -3.39 -21.70 -0.66
C THR A 96 -2.47 -20.50 -0.47
N PHE A 97 -2.88 -19.50 0.34
CA PHE A 97 -2.08 -18.29 0.53
C PHE A 97 -0.80 -18.54 1.31
N LEU A 98 -0.86 -19.25 2.44
CA LEU A 98 0.34 -19.51 3.27
C LEU A 98 1.34 -20.46 2.59
N GLY A 99 0.88 -21.33 1.68
CA GLY A 99 1.72 -22.20 0.85
C GLY A 99 2.42 -21.46 -0.29
N SER A 100 1.93 -20.27 -0.68
CA SER A 100 2.45 -19.52 -1.83
C SER A 100 3.65 -18.64 -1.46
N TRP A 101 4.78 -18.84 -2.12
CA TRP A 101 5.94 -17.94 -1.98
C TRP A 101 5.63 -16.51 -2.48
N VAL A 102 4.73 -16.36 -3.45
CA VAL A 102 4.28 -15.05 -3.97
C VAL A 102 3.55 -14.25 -2.88
N PHE A 103 2.77 -14.93 -2.05
CA PHE A 103 2.12 -14.31 -0.89
C PHE A 103 3.16 -13.70 0.07
N TRP A 104 4.19 -14.44 0.43
CA TRP A 104 5.24 -13.97 1.34
C TRP A 104 6.07 -12.84 0.74
N LEU A 105 6.37 -12.92 -0.57
CA LEU A 105 7.00 -11.83 -1.30
C LEU A 105 6.13 -10.56 -1.24
N LYS A 106 4.82 -10.67 -1.51
CA LYS A 106 3.89 -9.55 -1.44
C LYS A 106 3.84 -8.95 -0.03
N MET A 107 3.84 -9.76 1.03
CA MET A 107 3.89 -9.27 2.41
C MET A 107 5.17 -8.48 2.69
N GLY A 108 6.32 -8.97 2.25
CA GLY A 108 7.60 -8.24 2.35
C GLY A 108 7.59 -6.90 1.62
N LEU A 109 7.02 -6.86 0.42
CA LEU A 109 6.87 -5.63 -0.37
C LEU A 109 5.93 -4.62 0.31
N ILE A 110 4.85 -5.08 0.94
CA ILE A 110 3.93 -4.21 1.71
C ILE A 110 4.66 -3.60 2.91
N VAL A 111 5.45 -4.39 3.65
CA VAL A 111 6.27 -3.88 4.76
C VAL A 111 7.28 -2.83 4.26
N ALA A 112 7.92 -3.08 3.12
CA ALA A 112 8.83 -2.12 2.50
C ALA A 112 8.11 -0.83 2.08
N LEU A 113 6.89 -0.92 1.53
CA LEU A 113 6.06 0.24 1.18
C LEU A 113 5.69 1.07 2.41
N LEU A 114 5.26 0.43 3.50
CA LEU A 114 4.93 1.10 4.76
C LEU A 114 6.16 1.79 5.37
N ALA A 115 7.32 1.13 5.36
CA ALA A 115 8.58 1.71 5.81
C ALA A 115 8.97 2.92 4.94
N ASN A 116 8.80 2.82 3.61
CA ASN A 116 9.06 3.93 2.68
C ASN A 116 8.11 5.11 2.93
N GLY A 117 6.82 4.87 3.17
CA GLY A 117 5.83 5.87 3.55
C GLY A 117 6.18 6.58 4.86
N ALA A 118 6.62 5.83 5.88
CA ALA A 118 7.10 6.41 7.13
C ALA A 118 8.34 7.30 6.95
N ARG A 119 9.26 6.92 6.03
CA ARG A 119 10.42 7.76 5.66
C ARG A 119 9.97 9.03 4.95
N MET A 120 8.98 8.93 4.05
CA MET A 120 8.38 10.08 3.35
C MET A 120 7.84 11.09 4.36
N THR A 121 6.97 10.66 5.28
CA THR A 121 6.35 11.52 6.29
C THR A 121 7.38 12.20 7.20
N ARG A 122 8.45 11.50 7.57
CA ARG A 122 9.54 12.09 8.36
C ARG A 122 10.27 13.18 7.59
N LEU A 123 10.53 12.94 6.31
CA LEU A 123 11.23 13.90 5.44
C LEU A 123 10.35 15.11 5.15
N GLU A 124 9.05 14.95 4.90
CA GLU A 124 8.09 16.05 4.74
C GLU A 124 8.07 16.98 5.95
N ARG A 125 8.05 16.41 7.16
CA ARG A 125 8.11 17.19 8.40
C ARG A 125 9.43 17.97 8.52
N ALA A 126 10.55 17.39 8.11
CA ALA A 126 11.84 18.05 8.10
C ALA A 126 11.89 19.18 7.06
N LEU A 127 11.28 18.98 5.88
CA LEU A 127 11.19 19.98 4.82
C LEU A 127 10.26 21.15 5.18
N ALA A 128 9.24 20.93 6.01
CA ALA A 128 8.35 21.97 6.50
C ALA A 128 9.00 22.86 7.58
N GLY A 129 10.15 22.45 8.14
CA GLY A 129 10.91 23.20 9.15
C GLY A 129 11.88 24.23 8.55
N PRO A 130 12.55 25.03 9.42
CA PRO A 130 13.48 26.09 9.00
C PRO A 130 14.67 25.58 8.14
N ALA A 131 15.07 24.33 8.30
CA ALA A 131 16.14 23.68 7.56
C ALA A 131 15.72 23.13 6.18
N GLY A 132 14.46 23.29 5.79
CA GLY A 132 13.86 22.66 4.61
C GLY A 132 14.34 23.18 3.24
N ALA A 133 15.32 24.07 3.22
CA ALA A 133 15.88 24.64 1.99
C ALA A 133 17.04 23.80 1.39
N ALA A 134 17.50 22.73 2.07
CA ALA A 134 18.67 21.99 1.62
C ALA A 134 18.34 21.13 0.38
N ALA A 135 19.03 21.36 -0.72
CA ALA A 135 18.88 20.64 -2.00
C ALA A 135 19.02 19.09 -1.83
N ASP A 136 19.80 18.66 -0.85
CA ASP A 136 19.98 17.24 -0.55
C ASP A 136 18.69 16.57 -0.03
N GLN A 137 17.89 17.27 0.76
CA GLN A 137 16.61 16.75 1.27
C GLN A 137 15.60 16.55 0.11
N TRP A 138 15.58 17.45 -0.85
CA TRP A 138 14.72 17.33 -2.04
C TRP A 138 15.16 16.17 -2.96
N ARG A 139 16.46 15.92 -3.08
CA ARG A 139 16.96 14.72 -3.78
C ARG A 139 16.52 13.44 -3.08
N ARG A 140 16.55 13.38 -1.74
CA ARG A 140 16.05 12.24 -0.96
C ARG A 140 14.54 12.05 -1.16
N LEU A 141 13.74 13.12 -1.21
CA LEU A 141 12.32 13.07 -1.49
C LEU A 141 12.05 12.39 -2.84
N ARG A 142 12.77 12.79 -3.89
CA ARG A 142 12.68 12.16 -5.22
C ARG A 142 13.04 10.66 -5.18
N GLY A 143 14.07 10.28 -4.45
CA GLY A 143 14.45 8.87 -4.30
C GLY A 143 13.36 8.05 -3.60
N ILE A 144 12.74 8.60 -2.54
CA ILE A 144 11.62 7.97 -1.82
C ILE A 144 10.41 7.84 -2.75
N ALA A 145 10.09 8.87 -3.54
CA ALA A 145 8.98 8.85 -4.50
C ALA A 145 9.18 7.79 -5.59
N ILE A 146 10.39 7.66 -6.16
CA ILE A 146 10.69 6.58 -7.12
C ILE A 146 10.50 5.21 -6.48
N THR A 147 11.02 5.01 -5.27
CA THR A 147 10.88 3.75 -4.54
C THR A 147 9.40 3.43 -4.30
N SER A 148 8.58 4.41 -3.91
CA SER A 148 7.14 4.29 -3.74
C SER A 148 6.46 3.81 -5.02
N LEU A 149 6.73 4.45 -6.16
CA LEU A 149 6.17 4.09 -7.47
C LEU A 149 6.50 2.64 -7.84
N VAL A 150 7.77 2.24 -7.70
CA VAL A 150 8.20 0.87 -7.98
C VAL A 150 7.49 -0.13 -7.07
N LEU A 151 7.41 0.15 -5.77
CA LEU A 151 6.74 -0.73 -4.81
C LEU A 151 5.25 -0.88 -5.10
N TRP A 152 4.52 0.20 -5.40
CA TRP A 152 3.10 0.13 -5.76
C TRP A 152 2.87 -0.76 -6.98
N LEU A 153 3.64 -0.58 -8.04
CA LEU A 153 3.51 -1.38 -9.26
C LEU A 153 3.88 -2.85 -9.01
N THR A 154 4.96 -3.11 -8.26
CA THR A 154 5.41 -4.47 -7.97
C THR A 154 4.43 -5.22 -7.07
N ILE A 155 3.84 -4.55 -6.05
CA ILE A 155 2.81 -5.13 -5.17
C ILE A 155 1.55 -5.46 -5.97
N THR A 156 1.14 -4.57 -6.88
CA THR A 156 -0.01 -4.81 -7.76
C THR A 156 0.24 -6.00 -8.67
N LEU A 157 1.42 -6.07 -9.30
CA LEU A 157 1.81 -7.21 -10.13
C LEU A 157 1.85 -8.52 -9.33
N ALA A 158 2.46 -8.51 -8.13
CA ALA A 158 2.48 -9.67 -7.25
C ALA A 158 1.06 -10.12 -6.86
N GLY A 159 0.13 -9.17 -6.69
CA GLY A 159 -1.30 -9.48 -6.47
C GLY A 159 -1.94 -10.20 -7.65
N VAL A 160 -1.69 -9.73 -8.87
CA VAL A 160 -2.20 -10.37 -10.10
C VAL A 160 -1.59 -11.77 -10.28
N ILE A 161 -0.28 -11.92 -10.07
CA ILE A 161 0.37 -13.23 -10.14
C ILE A 161 -0.21 -14.19 -9.10
N LEU A 162 -0.44 -13.70 -7.87
CA LEU A 162 -1.00 -14.53 -6.80
C LEU A 162 -2.36 -15.11 -7.18
N THR A 163 -3.23 -14.35 -7.86
CA THR A 163 -4.53 -14.85 -8.33
C THR A 163 -4.44 -15.84 -9.49
N SER A 164 -3.31 -15.92 -10.18
CA SER A 164 -3.11 -16.83 -11.32
C SER A 164 -2.41 -18.14 -10.91
N VAL A 165 -1.74 -18.17 -9.75
CA VAL A 165 -0.96 -19.33 -9.26
C VAL A 165 -1.53 -19.93 -7.96
N ALA A 166 -2.52 -19.29 -7.36
CA ALA A 166 -3.32 -19.78 -6.24
C ALA A 166 -4.62 -20.40 -6.79
#